data_62ac16c1ccb62d1ed09c7b3bc4b84519
#
_entry.id   62ac16c1ccb62d1ed09c7b3bc4b84519
#
_cell.length_a   1.000
_cell.length_b   1.000
_cell.length_c   1.000
_cell.angle_alpha   90.00
_cell.angle_beta   90.00
_cell.angle_gamma   90.00
#
_symmetry.space_group_name_H-M   'P 1'
#
loop_
_entity.id
_entity.type
_entity.pdbx_description
1 polymer ?
#
loop_
_entity_poly.entity_id
_entity_poly.type
_entity_poly.pdbx_seq_one_letter_code
_entity_poly.pdbx_strand_id
1 'polypeptide(L)'
;MKQNYTLPDDFTIRRAERSDVPLILTFIRELAVYEKLSHEVVATPELLERYLFGEEKTAYVVLGFERDEPVGFALYFLNFSTFVGRPGIYLEDLFVREAYRGKGY
;
A
#
# COMPACT_ATOMS: atom_id res chain seq x y z
N MET A 1 -21.41 9.00 6.04
CA MET A 1 -21.26 9.01 7.50
C MET A 1 -20.15 9.95 7.92
N LYS A 2 -20.34 10.63 8.99
CA LYS A 2 -19.33 11.55 9.50
C LYS A 2 -18.28 10.78 10.29
N GLN A 3 -17.03 11.04 9.98
CA GLN A 3 -15.92 10.47 10.75
C GLN A 3 -15.85 11.11 12.12
N ASN A 4 -15.53 10.32 13.13
CA ASN A 4 -15.30 10.84 14.48
C ASN A 4 -13.84 11.18 14.73
N TYR A 5 -13.00 10.99 13.73
CA TYR A 5 -11.60 11.36 13.81
C TYR A 5 -11.21 12.02 12.51
N THR A 6 -10.15 12.78 12.55
CA THR A 6 -9.62 13.42 11.35
C THR A 6 -8.17 13.03 11.19
N LEU A 7 -7.74 13.01 9.93
CA LEU A 7 -6.32 12.82 9.64
C LEU A 7 -5.57 14.09 10.02
N PRO A 8 -4.28 13.96 10.38
CA PRO A 8 -3.46 15.14 10.57
C PRO A 8 -3.52 16.04 9.34
N ASP A 9 -3.42 17.35 9.56
CA ASP A 9 -3.63 18.33 8.50
C ASP A 9 -2.73 18.11 7.30
N ASP A 10 -1.52 17.62 7.52
CA ASP A 10 -0.53 17.49 6.46
C ASP A 10 -0.54 16.12 5.80
N PHE A 11 -1.41 15.23 6.24
CA PHE A 11 -1.40 13.85 5.76
C PHE A 11 -2.43 13.66 4.67
N THR A 12 -2.02 13.05 3.56
CA THR A 12 -2.92 12.72 2.46
C THR A 12 -2.72 11.28 2.05
N ILE A 13 -3.79 10.69 1.53
CA ILE A 13 -3.78 9.34 0.97
C ILE A 13 -4.31 9.44 -0.45
N ARG A 14 -3.63 8.77 -1.38
CA ARG A 14 -4.14 8.67 -2.74
C ARG A 14 -3.87 7.28 -3.30
N ARG A 15 -4.62 6.93 -4.32
CA ARG A 15 -4.35 5.70 -5.06
C ARG A 15 -3.01 5.83 -5.76
N ALA A 16 -2.28 4.73 -5.82
CA ALA A 16 -1.04 4.68 -6.57
C ALA A 16 -1.35 4.71 -8.07
N GLU A 17 -0.41 5.27 -8.81
CA GLU A 17 -0.45 5.31 -10.27
C GLU A 17 0.72 4.52 -10.82
N ARG A 18 0.66 4.21 -12.12
CA ARG A 18 1.71 3.43 -12.76
C ARG A 18 3.10 4.05 -12.54
N SER A 19 3.17 5.37 -12.55
CA SER A 19 4.44 6.07 -12.32
C SER A 19 4.97 5.90 -10.91
N ASP A 20 4.17 5.38 -9.98
CA ASP A 20 4.60 5.15 -8.60
C ASP A 20 5.28 3.80 -8.40
N VAL A 21 5.42 2.99 -9.45
CA VAL A 21 6.01 1.65 -9.31
C VAL A 21 7.38 1.67 -8.62
N PRO A 22 8.31 2.57 -8.96
CA PRO A 22 9.58 2.60 -8.25
C PRO A 22 9.41 2.87 -6.76
N LEU A 23 8.51 3.77 -6.38
CA LEU A 23 8.27 4.07 -4.98
C LEU A 23 7.65 2.88 -4.26
N ILE A 24 6.70 2.20 -4.91
CA ILE A 24 6.06 1.02 -4.33
C ILE A 24 7.12 -0.04 -4.06
N LEU A 25 8.01 -0.29 -5.00
CA LEU A 25 9.07 -1.28 -4.81
C LEU A 25 9.99 -0.87 -3.67
N THR A 26 10.29 0.42 -3.55
CA THR A 26 11.10 0.92 -2.43
C THR A 26 10.42 0.59 -1.11
N PHE A 27 9.11 0.84 -0.99
CA PHE A 27 8.37 0.53 0.24
C PHE A 27 8.34 -0.98 0.51
N ILE A 28 8.18 -1.80 -0.52
CA ILE A 28 8.18 -3.26 -0.33
C ILE A 28 9.52 -3.69 0.24
N ARG A 29 10.62 -3.14 -0.28
CA ARG A 29 11.95 -3.48 0.22
C ARG A 29 12.17 -2.97 1.65
N GLU A 30 11.66 -1.79 1.97
CA GLU A 30 11.77 -1.27 3.34
C GLU A 30 10.98 -2.14 4.31
N LEU A 31 9.78 -2.56 3.93
CA LEU A 31 8.98 -3.46 4.76
C LEU A 31 9.72 -4.78 4.96
N ALA A 32 10.31 -5.32 3.92
CA ALA A 32 11.04 -6.57 4.00
C ALA A 32 12.24 -6.45 4.95
N VAL A 33 12.94 -5.33 4.89
CA VAL A 33 14.04 -5.08 5.82
C VAL A 33 13.51 -5.04 7.26
N TYR A 34 12.40 -4.35 7.48
CA TYR A 34 11.79 -4.25 8.80
C TYR A 34 11.43 -5.63 9.34
N GLU A 35 10.93 -6.52 8.48
CA GLU A 35 10.53 -7.86 8.87
C GLU A 35 11.68 -8.87 8.76
N LYS A 36 12.86 -8.41 8.37
CA LYS A 36 14.06 -9.26 8.22
C LYS A 36 13.87 -10.34 7.16
N LEU A 37 13.15 -10.01 6.10
CA LEU A 37 12.85 -10.92 5.00
C LEU A 37 13.32 -10.37 3.66
N SER A 38 14.30 -9.47 3.67
CA SER A 38 14.73 -8.79 2.45
C SER A 38 15.22 -9.76 1.38
N HIS A 39 15.74 -10.90 1.78
CA HIS A 39 16.22 -11.91 0.82
C HIS A 39 15.06 -12.59 0.09
N GLU A 40 13.83 -12.41 0.53
CA GLU A 40 12.68 -13.01 -0.12
C GLU A 40 12.02 -12.10 -1.14
N VAL A 41 12.50 -10.87 -1.29
CA VAL A 41 11.89 -9.96 -2.26
C VAL A 41 12.45 -10.26 -3.64
N VAL A 42 11.57 -10.78 -4.49
CA VAL A 42 11.92 -11.05 -5.89
C VAL A 42 11.06 -10.23 -6.85
N ALA A 43 10.25 -9.32 -6.31
CA ALA A 43 9.43 -8.46 -7.14
C ALA A 43 10.29 -7.52 -7.98
N THR A 44 9.83 -7.24 -9.17
CA THR A 44 10.51 -6.33 -10.09
C THR A 44 9.52 -5.25 -10.52
N PRO A 45 10.02 -4.11 -11.05
CA PRO A 45 9.11 -3.11 -11.58
C PRO A 45 8.14 -3.68 -12.62
N GLU A 46 8.61 -4.59 -13.45
CA GLU A 46 7.77 -5.18 -14.49
C GLU A 46 6.64 -6.01 -13.89
N LEU A 47 6.92 -6.78 -12.85
CA LEU A 47 5.88 -7.56 -12.19
C LEU A 47 4.87 -6.67 -11.49
N LEU A 48 5.34 -5.62 -10.82
CA LEU A 48 4.43 -4.68 -10.16
C LEU A 48 3.56 -3.98 -11.17
N GLU A 49 4.13 -3.55 -12.29
CA GLU A 49 3.35 -2.88 -13.31
C GLU A 49 2.27 -3.81 -13.85
N ARG A 50 2.62 -5.07 -14.09
CA ARG A 50 1.70 -6.05 -14.67
C ARG A 50 0.51 -6.32 -13.73
N TYR A 51 0.78 -6.54 -12.46
CA TYR A 51 -0.24 -7.02 -11.54
C TYR A 51 -0.91 -5.93 -10.73
N LEU A 52 -0.37 -4.72 -10.73
CA LEU A 52 -1.00 -3.60 -10.03
C LEU A 52 -1.67 -2.64 -11.00
N PHE A 53 -1.21 -2.57 -12.25
CA PHE A 53 -1.70 -1.56 -13.19
C PHE A 53 -2.01 -2.10 -14.57
N GLY A 54 -1.68 -3.36 -14.86
CA GLY A 54 -1.89 -3.94 -16.16
C GLY A 54 -3.23 -4.63 -16.30
N GLU A 55 -3.37 -5.39 -17.37
CA GLU A 55 -4.62 -6.12 -17.63
C GLU A 55 -4.84 -7.27 -16.67
N GLU A 56 -3.78 -7.71 -16.01
CA GLU A 56 -3.88 -8.79 -15.02
C GLU A 56 -3.91 -8.25 -13.61
N LYS A 57 -4.41 -7.06 -13.44
CA LYS A 57 -4.46 -6.38 -12.15
C LYS A 57 -5.15 -7.26 -11.10
N THR A 58 -4.45 -7.58 -10.03
CA THR A 58 -4.96 -8.42 -8.95
C THR A 58 -4.93 -7.73 -7.61
N ALA A 59 -4.21 -6.62 -7.49
CA ALA A 59 -4.06 -5.94 -6.21
C ALA A 59 -4.07 -4.43 -6.43
N TYR A 60 -4.25 -3.71 -5.35
CA TYR A 60 -4.41 -2.26 -5.34
C TYR A 60 -3.49 -1.68 -4.29
N VAL A 61 -2.99 -0.48 -4.55
CA VAL A 61 -2.09 0.20 -3.62
C VAL A 61 -2.59 1.61 -3.40
N VAL A 62 -2.58 2.02 -2.13
CA VAL A 62 -2.72 3.42 -1.77
C VAL A 62 -1.43 3.86 -1.12
N LEU A 63 -1.10 5.13 -1.34
CA LEU A 63 0.13 5.72 -0.82
C LEU A 63 -0.24 6.84 0.13
N GLY A 64 0.51 6.95 1.23
CA GLY A 64 0.33 8.02 2.19
C GLY A 64 1.48 8.99 2.13
N PHE A 65 1.17 10.26 2.28
CA PHE A 65 2.15 11.35 2.20
C PHE A 65 1.95 12.29 3.37
N GLU A 66 3.04 12.75 3.94
CA GLU A 66 3.03 13.89 4.82
C GLU A 66 3.57 15.06 4.02
N ARG A 67 2.69 16.02 3.72
CA ARG A 67 2.99 17.07 2.74
C ARG A 67 3.29 16.40 1.41
N ASP A 68 4.47 16.51 0.88
CA ASP A 68 4.80 15.82 -0.36
C ASP A 68 5.76 14.67 -0.15
N GLU A 69 5.98 14.28 1.11
CA GLU A 69 6.93 13.23 1.44
C GLU A 69 6.20 11.90 1.56
N PRO A 70 6.56 10.89 0.79
CA PRO A 70 5.92 9.58 0.94
C PRO A 70 6.32 8.96 2.26
N VAL A 71 5.31 8.50 3.02
CA VAL A 71 5.56 7.99 4.36
C VAL A 71 5.11 6.55 4.54
N GLY A 72 4.30 6.02 3.63
CA GLY A 72 3.86 4.64 3.77
C GLY A 72 2.95 4.20 2.65
N PHE A 73 2.55 2.95 2.71
CA PHE A 73 1.67 2.37 1.70
C PHE A 73 0.81 1.28 2.32
N ALA A 74 -0.28 0.97 1.64
CA ALA A 74 -1.10 -0.20 1.93
C ALA A 74 -1.37 -0.91 0.61
N LEU A 75 -1.24 -2.24 0.63
CA LEU A 75 -1.54 -3.07 -0.53
C LEU A 75 -2.66 -4.02 -0.14
N TYR A 76 -3.69 -4.07 -0.95
CA TYR A 76 -4.85 -4.89 -0.67
C TYR A 76 -5.37 -5.52 -1.95
N PHE A 77 -6.18 -6.56 -1.79
CA PHE A 77 -6.86 -7.19 -2.91
C PHE A 77 -8.27 -7.58 -2.50
N LEU A 78 -9.08 -7.90 -3.49
CA LEU A 78 -10.46 -8.31 -3.23
C LEU A 78 -10.50 -9.82 -3.07
N ASN A 79 -11.19 -10.29 -2.03
CA ASN A 79 -11.50 -11.68 -1.88
C ASN A 79 -13.00 -11.86 -2.10
N PHE A 80 -13.47 -13.08 -1.96
CA PHE A 80 -14.89 -13.36 -2.17
C PHE A 80 -15.36 -14.30 -1.07
N SER A 81 -16.47 -13.93 -0.44
CA SER A 81 -17.09 -14.79 0.57
C SER A 81 -18.23 -15.56 -0.06
N THR A 82 -18.13 -16.88 -0.01
CA THR A 82 -19.19 -17.75 -0.53
C THR A 82 -20.44 -17.67 0.34
N PHE A 83 -20.25 -17.36 1.63
CA PHE A 83 -21.40 -17.28 2.54
C PHE A 83 -22.27 -16.08 2.29
N VAL A 84 -21.68 -14.95 1.94
CA VAL A 84 -22.47 -13.74 1.68
C VAL A 84 -22.59 -13.43 0.20
N GLY A 85 -21.86 -14.14 -0.67
CA GLY A 85 -21.93 -13.93 -2.10
C GLY A 85 -21.39 -12.61 -2.57
N ARG A 86 -20.47 -12.01 -1.83
CA ARG A 86 -19.96 -10.67 -2.14
C ARG A 86 -18.45 -10.62 -1.95
N PRO A 87 -17.80 -9.72 -2.69
CA PRO A 87 -16.37 -9.49 -2.45
C PRO A 87 -16.13 -8.72 -1.16
N GLY A 88 -14.94 -8.92 -0.62
CA GLY A 88 -14.43 -8.16 0.51
C GLY A 88 -13.05 -7.66 0.19
N ILE A 89 -12.49 -6.91 1.11
CA ILE A 89 -11.13 -6.38 0.98
C ILE A 89 -10.24 -7.15 1.94
N TYR A 90 -9.09 -7.61 1.42
CA TYR A 90 -8.07 -8.25 2.23
C TYR A 90 -6.82 -7.36 2.21
N LEU A 91 -6.42 -6.90 3.38
CA LEU A 91 -5.22 -6.07 3.51
C LEU A 91 -4.01 -7.00 3.63
N GLU A 92 -3.14 -6.96 2.63
CA GLU A 92 -1.96 -7.81 2.62
C GLU A 92 -0.80 -7.14 3.33
N ASP A 93 -0.53 -5.87 3.02
CA ASP A 93 0.60 -5.14 3.57
C ASP A 93 0.19 -3.76 4.02
N LEU A 94 0.72 -3.35 5.16
CA LEU A 94 0.56 -1.99 5.66
C LEU A 94 1.89 -1.59 6.28
N PHE A 95 2.48 -0.51 5.78
CA PHE A 95 3.78 -0.07 6.24
C PHE A 95 3.82 1.46 6.31
N VAL A 96 4.31 1.96 7.42
CA VAL A 96 4.59 3.38 7.62
C VAL A 96 6.05 3.50 8.04
N ARG A 97 6.79 4.39 7.39
CA ARG A 97 8.19 4.61 7.71
C ARG A 97 8.33 4.98 9.18
N GLU A 98 9.39 4.48 9.81
CA GLU A 98 9.55 4.59 11.26
C GLU A 98 9.50 6.03 11.74
N ALA A 99 10.09 6.95 11.00
CA ALA A 99 10.13 8.36 11.38
C ALA A 99 8.74 8.99 11.48
N TYR A 100 7.72 8.35 10.91
CA TYR A 100 6.37 8.91 10.84
C TYR A 100 5.35 8.11 11.63
N ARG A 101 5.79 7.03 12.28
CA ARG A 101 4.89 6.23 13.11
C ARG A 101 4.52 7.01 14.37
N GLY A 102 3.32 6.73 14.89
CA GLY A 102 2.86 7.41 16.07
C GLY A 102 2.23 8.76 15.83
N LYS A 103 2.13 9.17 14.56
CA LYS A 103 1.49 10.44 14.20
C LYS A 103 0.04 10.27 13.78
N GLY A 104 -0.49 9.05 13.86
CA GLY A 104 -1.87 8.78 13.48
C GLY A 104 -2.05 8.45 12.01
N TYR A 105 -0.99 8.11 11.32
CA TYR A 105 -1.06 7.80 9.88
C TYR A 105 -1.45 6.36 9.62
#